data_80a3bd6e69f233257b68e5abf28a6e9b
#
_entry.id   80a3bd6e69f233257b68e5abf28a6e9b
#
_cell.length_a   1.000
_cell.length_b   1.000
_cell.length_c   1.000
_cell.angle_alpha   90.00
_cell.angle_beta   90.00
_cell.angle_gamma   90.00
#
_symmetry.space_group_name_H-M   'P 1'
#
loop_
_entity.id
_entity.type
_entity.pdbx_description
1 polymer ?
#
loop_
_entity_poly.entity_id
_entity_poly.type
_entity_poly.pdbx_seq_one_letter_code
_entity_poly.pdbx_strand_id
1 'polypeptide(L)'
;PKVRADAQQLRQLIHNLVQNAQDAMAGQPGAEVLLRTRRSDSGQWVRLVVIDSGPGFAEHILKRAFEPYVTTKAKGTGLGLAVVKKIMDEHGGRVDLTNRMTEGRVIGAQVSLSFAVAN
;
A
#
# COMPACT_ATOMS: atom_id res chain seq x y z
N PRO A 1 18.10 6.40 -4.57
CA PRO A 1 18.45 5.26 -3.73
C PRO A 1 18.14 3.93 -4.41
N LYS A 2 18.89 2.90 -4.07
CA LYS A 2 18.70 1.57 -4.64
C LYS A 2 18.38 0.58 -3.54
N VAL A 3 17.51 -0.38 -3.86
CA VAL A 3 17.19 -1.48 -2.98
C VAL A 3 17.41 -2.80 -3.73
N ARG A 4 17.66 -3.88 -3.00
CA ARG A 4 17.72 -5.20 -3.58
C ARG A 4 16.31 -5.77 -3.64
N ALA A 5 15.81 -6.01 -4.85
CA ALA A 5 14.47 -6.53 -5.04
C ALA A 5 14.38 -7.24 -6.38
N ASP A 6 13.48 -8.21 -6.46
CA ASP A 6 13.10 -8.80 -7.73
C ASP A 6 12.23 -7.79 -8.49
N ALA A 7 12.69 -7.38 -9.66
CA ALA A 7 12.02 -6.32 -10.44
C ALA A 7 10.59 -6.73 -10.83
N GLN A 8 10.38 -8.01 -11.16
CA GLN A 8 9.06 -8.48 -11.54
C GLN A 8 8.10 -8.50 -10.35
N GLN A 9 8.57 -8.95 -9.20
CA GLN A 9 7.77 -8.94 -7.97
C GLN A 9 7.47 -7.51 -7.52
N LEU A 10 8.41 -6.59 -7.67
CA LEU A 10 8.21 -5.19 -7.32
C LEU A 10 7.15 -4.55 -8.22
N ARG A 11 7.16 -4.85 -9.52
CA ARG A 11 6.11 -4.38 -10.43
C ARG A 11 4.74 -4.94 -10.05
N GLN A 12 4.67 -6.21 -9.70
CA GLN A 12 3.43 -6.84 -9.27
C GLN A 12 2.88 -6.17 -8.01
N LEU A 13 3.75 -5.90 -7.05
CA LEU A 13 3.41 -5.24 -5.80
C LEU A 13 2.83 -3.85 -6.05
N ILE A 14 3.52 -3.04 -6.85
CA ILE A 14 3.06 -1.68 -7.18
C ILE A 14 1.72 -1.74 -7.94
N HIS A 15 1.61 -2.65 -8.91
CA HIS A 15 0.38 -2.85 -9.66
C HIS A 15 -0.80 -3.17 -8.73
N ASN A 16 -0.59 -4.10 -7.80
CA ASN A 16 -1.63 -4.49 -6.84
C ASN A 16 -2.08 -3.33 -5.96
N LEU A 17 -1.13 -2.52 -5.49
CA LEU A 17 -1.45 -1.37 -4.64
C LEU A 17 -2.19 -0.28 -5.40
N VAL A 18 -1.76 0.03 -6.62
CA VAL A 18 -2.45 1.02 -7.47
C VAL A 18 -3.84 0.53 -7.84
N GLN A 19 -3.98 -0.74 -8.19
CA GLN A 19 -5.27 -1.34 -8.52
C GLN A 19 -6.23 -1.30 -7.33
N ASN A 20 -5.74 -1.61 -6.13
CA ASN A 20 -6.56 -1.52 -4.92
C ASN A 20 -7.04 -0.09 -4.67
N ALA A 21 -6.16 0.90 -4.86
CA ALA A 21 -6.53 2.30 -4.71
C ALA A 21 -7.58 2.72 -5.73
N GLN A 22 -7.41 2.33 -6.99
CA GLN A 22 -8.37 2.63 -8.05
C GLN A 22 -9.73 1.99 -7.78
N ASP A 23 -9.73 0.73 -7.35
CA ASP A 23 -10.97 0.01 -7.02
C ASP A 23 -11.72 0.68 -5.86
N ALA A 24 -10.99 1.13 -4.85
CA ALA A 24 -11.58 1.81 -3.69
C ALA A 24 -12.22 3.15 -4.07
N MET A 25 -11.76 3.78 -5.14
CA MET A 25 -12.25 5.09 -5.59
C MET A 25 -13.19 4.97 -6.80
N ALA A 26 -13.61 3.78 -7.18
CA ALA A 26 -14.47 3.57 -8.34
C ALA A 26 -15.73 4.44 -8.26
N GLY A 27 -15.98 5.22 -9.32
CA GLY A 27 -17.11 6.14 -9.36
C GLY A 27 -16.92 7.45 -8.61
N GLN A 28 -15.78 7.67 -7.98
CA GLN A 28 -15.50 8.90 -7.23
C GLN A 28 -14.97 9.99 -8.17
N PRO A 29 -15.65 11.14 -8.31
CA PRO A 29 -15.12 12.25 -9.09
C PRO A 29 -13.87 12.85 -8.42
N GLY A 30 -12.88 13.24 -9.23
CA GLY A 30 -11.65 13.84 -8.70
C GLY A 30 -10.76 12.90 -7.93
N ALA A 31 -10.92 11.59 -8.10
CA ALA A 31 -10.10 10.59 -7.44
C ALA A 31 -8.64 10.68 -7.89
N GLU A 32 -7.72 10.58 -6.93
CA GLU A 32 -6.28 10.66 -7.20
C GLU A 32 -5.53 9.55 -6.48
N VAL A 33 -4.50 9.03 -7.15
CA VAL A 33 -3.51 8.14 -6.55
C VAL A 33 -2.15 8.83 -6.66
N LEU A 34 -1.46 8.94 -5.53
CA LEU A 34 -0.16 9.57 -5.47
C LEU A 34 0.87 8.54 -5.00
N LEU A 35 1.98 8.45 -5.73
CA LEU A 35 3.13 7.62 -5.36
C LEU A 35 4.26 8.54 -4.92
N ARG A 36 4.85 8.25 -3.76
CA ARG A 36 6.01 8.99 -3.25
C ARG A 36 7.10 8.03 -2.83
N THR A 37 8.34 8.43 -3.04
CA THR A 37 9.49 7.73 -2.48
C THR A 37 10.24 8.67 -1.55
N ARG A 38 10.75 8.12 -0.45
CA ARG A 38 11.49 8.90 0.52
C ARG A 38 12.57 8.02 1.16
N ARG A 39 13.76 8.57 1.34
CA ARG A 39 14.80 7.94 2.13
C ARG A 39 14.60 8.34 3.60
N SER A 40 14.78 7.39 4.54
CA SER A 40 14.74 7.69 5.96
C SER A 40 15.88 8.64 6.36
N ASP A 41 15.73 9.33 7.49
CA ASP A 41 16.75 10.25 7.99
C ASP A 41 18.08 9.54 8.26
N SER A 42 18.04 8.28 8.66
CA SER A 42 19.25 7.48 8.85
C SER A 42 19.92 7.10 7.54
N GLY A 43 19.23 7.21 6.40
CA GLY A 43 19.71 6.79 5.09
C GLY A 43 19.70 5.28 4.89
N GLN A 44 19.21 4.50 5.85
CA GLN A 44 19.24 3.03 5.82
C GLN A 44 18.01 2.41 5.15
N TRP A 45 16.92 3.17 5.02
CA TRP A 45 15.65 2.69 4.49
C TRP A 45 15.14 3.60 3.39
N VAL A 46 14.46 2.99 2.44
CA VAL A 46 13.68 3.70 1.42
C VAL A 46 12.23 3.34 1.63
N ARG A 47 11.37 4.36 1.65
CA ARG A 47 9.93 4.16 1.78
C ARG A 47 9.25 4.52 0.46
N LEU A 48 8.43 3.60 -0.01
CA LEU A 48 7.49 3.85 -1.11
C LEU A 48 6.11 3.99 -0.49
N VAL A 49 5.44 5.09 -0.76
CA VAL A 49 4.12 5.38 -0.20
C VAL A 49 3.11 5.51 -1.32
N VAL A 50 2.02 4.77 -1.22
CA VAL A 50 0.88 4.87 -2.14
C VAL A 50 -0.26 5.53 -1.38
N ILE A 51 -0.69 6.69 -1.84
CA ILE A 51 -1.71 7.51 -1.19
C ILE A 51 -2.90 7.64 -2.14
N ASP A 52 -4.11 7.39 -1.65
CA ASP A 52 -5.32 7.64 -2.43
C ASP A 52 -6.23 8.64 -1.73
N SER A 53 -7.22 9.14 -2.47
CA SER A 53 -8.23 10.06 -1.97
C SER A 53 -9.58 9.38 -1.75
N GLY A 54 -9.57 8.06 -1.58
CA GLY A 54 -10.77 7.26 -1.41
C GLY A 54 -11.33 7.27 0.01
N PRO A 55 -12.23 6.35 0.31
CA PRO A 55 -12.90 6.30 1.63
C PRO A 55 -12.01 5.78 2.75
N GLY A 56 -10.79 5.35 2.46
CA GLY A 56 -9.91 4.73 3.44
C GLY A 56 -10.27 3.27 3.70
N PHE A 57 -9.60 2.69 4.69
CA PHE A 57 -9.85 1.30 5.12
C PHE A 57 -10.82 1.28 6.29
N ALA A 58 -11.79 0.37 6.26
CA ALA A 58 -12.60 0.09 7.44
C ALA A 58 -11.69 -0.44 8.55
N GLU A 59 -12.08 -0.23 9.81
CA GLU A 59 -11.26 -0.63 10.95
C GLU A 59 -10.93 -2.12 10.96
N HIS A 60 -11.91 -2.97 10.65
CA HIS A 60 -11.68 -4.41 10.60
C HIS A 60 -10.70 -4.81 9.49
N ILE A 61 -10.67 -4.05 8.40
CA ILE A 61 -9.71 -4.27 7.31
C ILE A 61 -8.30 -3.88 7.75
N LEU A 62 -8.15 -2.77 8.47
CA LEU A 62 -6.83 -2.37 9.00
C LEU A 62 -6.22 -3.45 9.87
N LYS A 63 -7.04 -4.18 10.62
CA LYS A 63 -6.57 -5.25 11.52
C LYS A 63 -6.23 -6.54 10.79
N ARG A 64 -6.89 -6.83 9.66
CA ARG A 64 -6.83 -8.13 9.00
C ARG A 64 -6.47 -8.06 7.52
N ALA A 65 -6.00 -6.91 7.05
CA ALA A 65 -5.84 -6.64 5.62
C ALA A 65 -4.88 -7.60 4.91
N PHE A 66 -3.94 -8.19 5.64
CA PHE A 66 -2.93 -9.09 5.06
C PHE A 66 -3.35 -10.56 5.10
N GLU A 67 -4.49 -10.86 5.70
CA GLU A 67 -5.04 -12.21 5.66
C GLU A 67 -5.68 -12.46 4.29
N PRO A 68 -5.56 -13.70 3.75
CA PRO A 68 -6.24 -14.02 2.49
C PRO A 68 -7.75 -13.87 2.61
N TYR A 69 -8.38 -13.47 1.50
CA TYR A 69 -9.84 -13.38 1.35
C TYR A 69 -10.52 -12.28 2.18
N VAL A 70 -9.74 -11.33 2.73
CA VAL A 70 -10.31 -10.16 3.39
C VAL A 70 -10.41 -9.02 2.38
N THR A 71 -11.61 -8.60 2.03
CA THR A 71 -11.84 -7.53 1.06
C THR A 71 -13.26 -6.97 1.19
N THR A 72 -13.41 -5.66 0.89
CA THR A 72 -14.70 -5.02 0.71
C THR A 72 -15.03 -4.82 -0.78
N LYS A 73 -14.15 -5.23 -1.67
CA LYS A 73 -14.35 -5.07 -3.13
C LYS A 73 -15.36 -6.08 -3.64
N ALA A 74 -16.32 -5.61 -4.43
CA ALA A 74 -17.36 -6.47 -5.00
C ALA A 74 -16.81 -7.57 -5.91
N LYS A 75 -15.69 -7.31 -6.58
CA LYS A 75 -15.05 -8.25 -7.52
C LYS A 75 -13.67 -8.70 -7.06
N GLY A 76 -13.28 -8.33 -5.85
CA GLY A 76 -11.97 -8.67 -5.34
C GLY A 76 -11.90 -10.11 -4.83
N THR A 77 -10.74 -10.73 -4.98
CA THR A 77 -10.47 -12.06 -4.43
C THR A 77 -10.07 -12.03 -2.96
N GLY A 78 -9.72 -10.85 -2.44
CA GLY A 78 -9.21 -10.69 -1.10
C GLY A 78 -7.75 -11.09 -0.93
N LEU A 79 -7.02 -11.26 -2.05
CA LEU A 79 -5.62 -11.70 -2.01
C LEU A 79 -4.61 -10.59 -2.27
N GLY A 80 -5.05 -9.41 -2.75
CA GLY A 80 -4.13 -8.34 -3.17
C GLY A 80 -3.15 -7.90 -2.10
N LEU A 81 -3.65 -7.57 -0.90
CA LEU A 81 -2.78 -7.13 0.20
C LEU A 81 -2.00 -8.30 0.82
N ALA A 82 -2.54 -9.52 0.81
CA ALA A 82 -1.81 -10.68 1.26
C ALA A 82 -0.60 -10.96 0.37
N VAL A 83 -0.73 -10.78 -0.94
CA VAL A 83 0.38 -10.90 -1.89
C VAL A 83 1.44 -9.82 -1.61
N VAL A 84 1.02 -8.58 -1.35
CA VAL A 84 1.93 -7.49 -1.00
C VAL A 84 2.72 -7.84 0.26
N LYS A 85 2.05 -8.32 1.30
CA LYS A 85 2.70 -8.72 2.55
C LYS A 85 3.73 -9.82 2.32
N LYS A 86 3.38 -10.83 1.54
CA LYS A 86 4.27 -11.93 1.22
C LYS A 86 5.54 -11.45 0.51
N ILE A 87 5.38 -10.61 -0.51
CA ILE A 87 6.51 -10.06 -1.26
C ILE A 87 7.41 -9.24 -0.33
N MET A 88 6.82 -8.38 0.52
CA MET A 88 7.60 -7.57 1.45
C MET A 88 8.35 -8.42 2.47
N ASP A 89 7.72 -9.47 2.99
CA ASP A 89 8.37 -10.39 3.92
C ASP A 89 9.56 -11.10 3.27
N GLU A 90 9.41 -11.54 2.02
CA GLU A 90 10.48 -12.18 1.27
C GLU A 90 11.66 -11.24 0.99
N HIS A 91 11.41 -9.94 0.96
CA HIS A 91 12.45 -8.91 0.74
C HIS A 91 12.99 -8.33 2.05
N GLY A 92 12.56 -8.85 3.20
CA GLY A 92 12.99 -8.32 4.50
C GLY A 92 12.50 -6.91 4.77
N GLY A 93 11.43 -6.50 4.11
CA GLY A 93 10.86 -5.18 4.26
C GLY A 93 9.67 -5.14 5.21
N ARG A 94 9.01 -4.00 5.22
CA ARG A 94 7.85 -3.76 6.08
C ARG A 94 6.74 -3.10 5.29
N VAL A 95 5.49 -3.44 5.59
CA VAL A 95 4.31 -2.78 5.02
C VAL A 95 3.41 -2.30 6.16
N ASP A 96 2.94 -1.07 6.05
CA ASP A 96 2.04 -0.45 7.01
C ASP A 96 0.84 0.16 6.28
N LEU A 97 -0.35 -0.01 6.85
CA LEU A 97 -1.59 0.58 6.37
C LEU A 97 -2.09 1.62 7.36
N THR A 98 -2.47 2.78 6.85
CA THR A 98 -3.09 3.82 7.67
C THR A 98 -4.19 4.52 6.89
N ASN A 99 -5.12 5.14 7.60
CA ASN A 99 -6.05 6.08 7.02
C ASN A 99 -5.51 7.49 7.21
N ARG A 100 -5.66 8.30 6.16
CA ARG A 100 -5.33 9.72 6.23
C ARG A 100 -6.51 10.46 6.82
N MET A 101 -6.23 11.32 7.80
CA MET A 101 -7.27 12.01 8.55
C MET A 101 -7.09 13.53 8.45
N THR A 102 -8.18 14.25 8.36
CA THR A 102 -8.23 15.70 8.48
C THR A 102 -9.46 16.06 9.31
N GLU A 103 -9.27 16.78 10.40
CA GLU A 103 -10.36 17.24 11.28
C GLU A 103 -11.28 16.10 11.73
N GLY A 104 -10.70 14.94 12.07
CA GLY A 104 -11.44 13.75 12.51
C GLY A 104 -12.12 12.97 11.40
N ARG A 105 -11.89 13.35 10.14
CA ARG A 105 -12.50 12.67 8.98
C ARG A 105 -11.45 11.89 8.21
N VAL A 106 -11.81 10.72 7.72
CA VAL A 106 -10.98 9.96 6.80
C VAL A 106 -11.06 10.61 5.42
N ILE A 107 -9.89 10.99 4.88
CA ILE A 107 -9.79 11.61 3.55
C ILE A 107 -9.08 10.72 2.53
N GLY A 108 -8.64 9.55 2.92
CA GLY A 108 -8.00 8.61 2.04
C GLY A 108 -7.26 7.53 2.78
N ALA A 109 -6.62 6.66 2.02
CA ALA A 109 -5.82 5.56 2.53
C ALA A 109 -4.35 5.75 2.18
N GLN A 110 -3.48 5.16 2.97
CA GLN A 110 -2.05 5.19 2.73
C GLN A 110 -1.46 3.81 2.99
N VAL A 111 -0.68 3.33 2.03
CA VAL A 111 0.10 2.10 2.17
C VAL A 111 1.57 2.49 2.08
N SER A 112 2.34 2.15 3.10
CA SER A 112 3.78 2.46 3.17
C SER A 112 4.57 1.16 3.09
N LEU A 113 5.52 1.10 2.16
CA LEU A 113 6.44 -0.02 1.99
C LEU A 113 7.85 0.47 2.32
N SER A 114 8.52 -0.23 3.23
CA SER A 114 9.88 0.14 3.64
C SER A 114 10.85 -0.96 3.20
N PHE A 115 11.90 -0.55 2.49
CA PHE A 115 12.96 -1.43 1.98
C PHE A 115 14.30 -1.00 2.56
N ALA A 116 15.15 -1.97 2.88
CA ALA A 116 16.54 -1.66 3.24
C ALA A 116 17.29 -1.13 2.01
N VAL A 117 18.08 -0.09 2.21
CA VAL A 117 18.91 0.48 1.14
C VAL A 117 20.01 -0.51 0.78
N ALA A 118 20.22 -0.74 -0.52
CA ALA A 118 21.32 -1.56 -1.01
C ALA A 118 22.62 -0.77 -0.94
N ASN A 119 23.65 -1.43 -0.47
CA ASN A 119 25.01 -0.85 -0.42
C ASN A 119 25.83 -1.31 -1.62
#